data_ce1407b7f0da6410ac1e4adf40f0c189
#
_entry.id   ce1407b7f0da6410ac1e4adf40f0c189
#
_cell.length_a   1.000
_cell.length_b   1.000
_cell.length_c   1.000
_cell.angle_alpha   90.00
_cell.angle_beta   90.00
_cell.angle_gamma   90.00
#
_symmetry.space_group_name_H-M   'P 1'
#
loop_
_entity.id
_entity.type
_entity.pdbx_description
1 polymer ?
#
loop_
_entity_poly.entity_id
_entity_poly.type
_entity_poly.pdbx_seq_one_letter_code
_entity_poly.pdbx_strand_id
1 'polypeptide(L)'
;MLAFVLRRLAQAVVVMLTVAFIAFMLFQYVGDPVTNILGQDATPQQRQQLRSDLGLDRPFPVQFARFVGNAVRGEFGLSLRQGRKVSGLIVERLPATLELSLLAALLALLAGIPMGVYAALRRGSFVSHALMTVSLVGVSLPTFLIGILLILVFAVTLNWLPSFGRGEVVSIGGWTSGLFTVDGWKHLILPAVTLAIFQLTLSMRLVRSEMLEVLRTDYIKFARARGLSDRAVHFKHALKNTLVPVITITGLQLGSIIAFAIITETVFQWPGMGLLFIQAVSFADIPIMAAYLCLIALIFVLINLIVDLLYFAVDPRLRIERAAGAH
;
A
#
# COMPACT_ATOMS: atom_id res chain seq x y z
N MET A 1 -22.78 15.31 4.56
CA MET A 1 -22.25 14.01 4.16
C MET A 1 -22.26 13.79 2.64
N LEU A 2 -23.41 13.90 1.97
CA LEU A 2 -23.51 13.64 0.52
C LEU A 2 -22.53 14.50 -0.31
N ALA A 3 -22.48 15.82 -0.09
CA ALA A 3 -21.58 16.72 -0.80
C ALA A 3 -20.08 16.39 -0.58
N PHE A 4 -19.72 15.90 0.59
CA PHE A 4 -18.34 15.44 0.87
C PHE A 4 -18.00 14.18 0.08
N VAL A 5 -18.88 13.19 0.11
CA VAL A 5 -18.69 11.93 -0.65
C VAL A 5 -18.64 12.22 -2.15
N LEU A 6 -19.56 13.05 -2.67
CA LEU A 6 -19.56 13.46 -4.08
C LEU A 6 -18.28 14.17 -4.50
N ARG A 7 -17.76 15.09 -3.66
CA ARG A 7 -16.49 15.77 -3.93
C ARG A 7 -15.32 14.78 -3.94
N ARG A 8 -15.29 13.80 -3.00
CA ARG A 8 -14.25 12.77 -2.96
C ARG A 8 -14.34 11.83 -4.16
N LEU A 9 -15.54 11.44 -4.56
CA LEU A 9 -15.73 10.65 -5.77
C LEU A 9 -15.29 11.41 -7.03
N ALA A 10 -15.61 12.69 -7.15
CA ALA A 10 -15.14 13.50 -8.26
C ALA A 10 -13.60 13.59 -8.29
N GLN A 11 -12.95 13.80 -7.14
CA GLN A 11 -11.49 13.76 -7.03
C GLN A 11 -10.92 12.38 -7.43
N ALA A 12 -11.55 11.29 -6.98
CA ALA A 12 -11.18 9.93 -7.35
C ALA A 12 -11.23 9.71 -8.87
N VAL A 13 -12.30 10.17 -9.52
CA VAL A 13 -12.44 10.08 -10.99
C VAL A 13 -11.33 10.86 -11.69
N VAL A 14 -11.01 12.08 -11.25
CA VAL A 14 -9.91 12.87 -11.83
C VAL A 14 -8.57 12.15 -11.69
N VAL A 15 -8.27 11.63 -10.50
CA VAL A 15 -7.03 10.85 -10.27
C VAL A 15 -6.98 9.62 -11.18
N MET A 16 -8.07 8.85 -11.23
CA MET A 16 -8.13 7.64 -12.07
C MET A 16 -7.97 7.97 -13.56
N LEU A 17 -8.61 9.04 -14.05
CA LEU A 17 -8.44 9.47 -15.45
C LEU A 17 -7.01 9.94 -15.74
N THR A 18 -6.37 10.64 -14.79
CA THR A 18 -4.97 11.06 -14.94
C THR A 18 -4.04 9.85 -15.00
N VAL A 19 -4.22 8.87 -14.13
CA VAL A 19 -3.40 7.65 -14.14
C VAL A 19 -3.68 6.81 -15.39
N ALA A 20 -4.95 6.68 -15.79
CA ALA A 20 -5.32 6.02 -17.04
C ALA A 20 -4.70 6.71 -18.26
N PHE A 21 -4.61 8.05 -18.26
CA PHE A 21 -3.93 8.80 -19.31
C PHE A 21 -2.43 8.50 -19.34
N ILE A 22 -1.76 8.51 -18.19
CA ILE A 22 -0.33 8.14 -18.09
C ILE A 22 -0.11 6.70 -18.57
N ALA A 23 -0.94 5.76 -18.11
CA ALA A 23 -0.87 4.36 -18.52
C ALA A 23 -1.09 4.20 -20.05
N PHE A 24 -2.02 4.98 -20.61
CA PHE A 24 -2.26 5.00 -22.06
C PHE A 24 -1.07 5.58 -22.83
N MET A 25 -0.38 6.61 -22.28
CA MET A 25 0.85 7.13 -22.88
C MET A 25 1.96 6.08 -22.98
N LEU A 26 2.03 5.14 -22.04
CA LEU A 26 2.98 4.03 -22.14
C LEU A 26 2.70 3.17 -23.38
N PHE A 27 1.44 2.88 -23.69
CA PHE A 27 1.08 2.17 -24.92
C PHE A 27 1.47 2.93 -26.19
N GLN A 28 1.37 4.27 -26.15
CA GLN A 28 1.59 5.08 -27.32
C GLN A 28 3.07 5.34 -27.61
N TYR A 29 3.91 5.45 -26.57
CA TYR A 29 5.28 5.98 -26.69
C TYR A 29 6.39 5.04 -26.22
N VAL A 30 6.10 4.03 -25.39
CA VAL A 30 7.14 3.15 -24.83
C VAL A 30 7.36 1.87 -25.64
N GLY A 31 6.48 1.56 -26.60
CA GLY A 31 6.66 0.43 -27.51
C GLY A 31 5.57 0.38 -28.56
N ASP A 32 5.92 -0.04 -29.78
CA ASP A 32 4.92 -0.32 -30.80
C ASP A 32 4.30 -1.72 -30.53
N PRO A 33 3.04 -1.79 -30.04
CA PRO A 33 2.41 -3.06 -29.72
C PRO A 33 2.34 -4.01 -30.95
N VAL A 34 2.31 -3.45 -32.13
CA VAL A 34 2.30 -4.21 -33.38
C VAL A 34 3.62 -4.94 -33.58
N THR A 35 4.73 -4.27 -33.38
CA THR A 35 6.07 -4.87 -33.49
C THR A 35 6.30 -5.90 -32.39
N ASN A 36 5.79 -5.67 -31.17
CA ASN A 36 5.92 -6.60 -30.06
C ASN A 36 5.09 -7.89 -30.28
N ILE A 37 3.93 -7.79 -30.92
CA ILE A 37 3.04 -8.95 -31.18
C ILE A 37 3.52 -9.75 -32.39
N LEU A 38 3.85 -9.08 -33.49
CA LEU A 38 4.16 -9.75 -34.77
C LEU A 38 5.66 -10.07 -34.96
N GLY A 39 6.53 -9.46 -34.12
CA GLY A 39 7.98 -9.55 -34.30
C GLY A 39 8.51 -8.65 -35.42
N GLN A 40 9.84 -8.71 -35.65
CA GLN A 40 10.50 -7.86 -36.63
C GLN A 40 10.27 -8.36 -38.08
N ASP A 41 10.00 -9.63 -38.25
CA ASP A 41 9.87 -10.26 -39.57
C ASP A 41 8.48 -10.11 -40.21
N ALA A 42 7.54 -9.43 -39.55
CA ALA A 42 6.18 -9.24 -40.06
C ALA A 42 6.14 -8.35 -41.30
N THR A 43 5.32 -8.73 -42.28
CA THR A 43 5.10 -7.97 -43.49
C THR A 43 4.38 -6.64 -43.21
N PRO A 44 4.59 -5.59 -44.04
CA PRO A 44 3.87 -4.33 -43.90
C PRO A 44 2.34 -4.49 -43.87
N GLN A 45 1.82 -5.43 -44.63
CA GLN A 45 0.38 -5.73 -44.67
C GLN A 45 -0.14 -6.30 -43.34
N GLN A 46 0.58 -7.26 -42.75
CA GLN A 46 0.25 -7.82 -41.45
C GLN A 46 0.28 -6.75 -40.36
N ARG A 47 1.28 -5.86 -40.39
CA ARG A 47 1.38 -4.75 -39.46
C ARG A 47 0.21 -3.76 -39.57
N GLN A 48 -0.19 -3.45 -40.82
CA GLN A 48 -1.30 -2.55 -41.09
C GLN A 48 -2.64 -3.17 -40.66
N GLN A 49 -2.84 -4.45 -40.94
CA GLN A 49 -4.03 -5.19 -40.51
C GLN A 49 -4.15 -5.18 -38.98
N LEU A 50 -3.08 -5.53 -38.25
CA LEU A 50 -3.09 -5.56 -36.80
C LEU A 50 -3.29 -4.17 -36.21
N ARG A 51 -2.73 -3.11 -36.81
CA ARG A 51 -2.99 -1.71 -36.37
C ARG A 51 -4.47 -1.36 -36.49
N SER A 52 -5.11 -1.74 -37.57
CA SER A 52 -6.54 -1.52 -37.75
C SER A 52 -7.38 -2.34 -36.77
N ASP A 53 -7.04 -3.63 -36.57
CA ASP A 53 -7.74 -4.52 -35.66
C ASP A 53 -7.63 -4.04 -34.19
N LEU A 54 -6.48 -3.50 -33.81
CA LEU A 54 -6.25 -2.86 -32.50
C LEU A 54 -6.85 -1.45 -32.42
N GLY A 55 -7.27 -0.86 -33.54
CA GLY A 55 -7.84 0.49 -33.61
C GLY A 55 -6.81 1.60 -33.34
N LEU A 56 -5.52 1.34 -33.62
CA LEU A 56 -4.42 2.30 -33.47
C LEU A 56 -4.38 3.35 -34.59
N ASP A 57 -5.17 3.17 -35.63
CA ASP A 57 -5.40 4.10 -36.74
C ASP A 57 -6.46 5.19 -36.41
N ARG A 58 -7.18 5.04 -35.31
CA ARG A 58 -8.23 5.99 -34.89
C ARG A 58 -7.67 7.26 -34.27
N PRO A 59 -8.44 8.38 -34.26
CA PRO A 59 -8.03 9.60 -33.56
C PRO A 59 -7.71 9.32 -32.08
N PHE A 60 -6.69 9.99 -31.54
CA PHE A 60 -6.20 9.84 -30.16
C PHE A 60 -7.31 9.85 -29.08
N PRO A 61 -8.29 10.78 -29.09
CA PRO A 61 -9.37 10.77 -28.08
C PRO A 61 -10.21 9.49 -28.11
N VAL A 62 -10.41 8.91 -29.30
CA VAL A 62 -11.18 7.66 -29.47
C VAL A 62 -10.40 6.47 -28.91
N GLN A 63 -9.10 6.42 -29.15
CA GLN A 63 -8.23 5.38 -28.59
C GLN A 63 -8.21 5.45 -27.06
N PHE A 64 -8.05 6.64 -26.49
CA PHE A 64 -8.08 6.86 -25.05
C PHE A 64 -9.43 6.49 -24.42
N ALA A 65 -10.55 6.91 -25.02
CA ALA A 65 -11.88 6.56 -24.52
C ALA A 65 -12.08 5.02 -24.52
N ARG A 66 -11.61 4.32 -25.56
CA ARG A 66 -11.65 2.86 -25.65
C ARG A 66 -10.78 2.22 -24.56
N PHE A 67 -9.56 2.74 -24.35
CA PHE A 67 -8.68 2.26 -23.29
C PHE A 67 -9.33 2.39 -21.91
N VAL A 68 -9.90 3.56 -21.59
CA VAL A 68 -10.62 3.78 -20.32
C VAL A 68 -11.82 2.83 -20.19
N GLY A 69 -12.61 2.67 -21.27
CA GLY A 69 -13.75 1.74 -21.28
C GLY A 69 -13.34 0.29 -21.00
N ASN A 70 -12.23 -0.17 -21.56
CA ASN A 70 -11.68 -1.50 -21.32
C ASN A 70 -11.10 -1.61 -19.90
N ALA A 71 -10.36 -0.60 -19.43
CA ALA A 71 -9.79 -0.56 -18.09
C ALA A 71 -10.86 -0.64 -16.98
N VAL A 72 -12.00 0.04 -17.16
CA VAL A 72 -13.16 -0.05 -16.24
C VAL A 72 -13.75 -1.46 -16.18
N ARG A 73 -13.65 -2.23 -17.26
CA ARG A 73 -14.07 -3.64 -17.31
C ARG A 73 -13.00 -4.62 -16.84
N GLY A 74 -11.80 -4.14 -16.51
CA GLY A 74 -10.65 -4.96 -16.15
C GLY A 74 -9.97 -5.64 -17.36
N GLU A 75 -10.24 -5.17 -18.56
CA GLU A 75 -9.73 -5.73 -19.82
C GLU A 75 -8.50 -4.96 -20.29
N PHE A 76 -7.32 -5.42 -19.90
CA PHE A 76 -6.02 -4.83 -20.27
C PHE A 76 -5.32 -5.60 -21.42
N GLY A 77 -6.00 -6.59 -22.00
CA GLY A 77 -5.45 -7.41 -23.09
C GLY A 77 -4.62 -8.60 -22.62
N LEU A 78 -3.70 -9.03 -23.48
CA LEU A 78 -2.79 -10.15 -23.22
C LEU A 78 -1.41 -9.63 -22.83
N SER A 79 -0.75 -10.31 -21.89
CA SER A 79 0.66 -10.13 -21.62
C SER A 79 1.48 -10.51 -22.85
N LEU A 80 2.34 -9.63 -23.31
CA LEU A 80 3.18 -9.84 -24.48
C LEU A 80 4.21 -10.95 -24.25
N ARG A 81 4.64 -11.14 -23.00
CA ARG A 81 5.61 -12.16 -22.63
C ARG A 81 4.97 -13.50 -22.29
N GLN A 82 3.88 -13.50 -21.52
CA GLN A 82 3.28 -14.74 -21.00
C GLN A 82 2.16 -15.30 -21.88
N GLY A 83 1.64 -14.53 -22.85
CA GLY A 83 0.53 -14.94 -23.70
C GLY A 83 -0.79 -15.17 -22.94
N ARG A 84 -0.88 -14.76 -21.67
CA ARG A 84 -2.04 -14.92 -20.79
C ARG A 84 -2.80 -13.60 -20.63
N LYS A 85 -4.10 -13.66 -20.31
CA LYS A 85 -4.89 -12.47 -19.99
C LYS A 85 -4.31 -11.76 -18.77
N VAL A 86 -4.07 -10.46 -18.88
CA VAL A 86 -3.52 -9.62 -17.80
C VAL A 86 -4.41 -9.64 -16.57
N SER A 87 -5.75 -9.61 -16.75
CA SER A 87 -6.70 -9.71 -15.62
C SER A 87 -6.52 -10.99 -14.80
N GLY A 88 -6.24 -12.13 -15.47
CA GLY A 88 -5.96 -13.39 -14.77
C GLY A 88 -4.67 -13.35 -13.98
N LEU A 89 -3.61 -12.76 -14.53
CA LEU A 89 -2.33 -12.59 -13.84
C LEU A 89 -2.47 -11.68 -12.61
N ILE A 90 -3.26 -10.61 -12.71
CA ILE A 90 -3.56 -9.71 -11.61
C ILE A 90 -4.28 -10.46 -10.47
N VAL A 91 -5.35 -11.16 -10.78
CA VAL A 91 -6.14 -11.91 -9.77
C VAL A 91 -5.29 -12.97 -9.08
N GLU A 92 -4.38 -13.62 -9.80
CA GLU A 92 -3.45 -14.61 -9.25
C GLU A 92 -2.43 -13.98 -8.27
N ARG A 93 -1.95 -12.75 -8.54
CA ARG A 93 -0.87 -12.08 -7.79
C ARG A 93 -1.36 -11.13 -6.69
N LEU A 94 -2.53 -10.55 -6.86
CA LEU A 94 -3.11 -9.57 -5.94
C LEU A 94 -3.22 -10.07 -4.49
N PRO A 95 -3.68 -11.32 -4.21
CA PRO A 95 -3.74 -11.83 -2.86
C PRO A 95 -2.41 -11.79 -2.12
N ALA A 96 -1.31 -12.09 -2.79
CA ALA A 96 0.04 -12.09 -2.20
C ALA A 96 0.46 -10.69 -1.74
N THR A 97 0.25 -9.66 -2.56
CA THR A 97 0.57 -8.27 -2.21
C THR A 97 -0.31 -7.75 -1.09
N LEU A 98 -1.62 -8.02 -1.14
CA LEU A 98 -2.54 -7.55 -0.10
C LEU A 98 -2.28 -8.23 1.24
N GLU A 99 -2.02 -9.53 1.25
CA GLU A 99 -1.67 -10.30 2.45
C GLU A 99 -0.42 -9.75 3.12
N LEU A 100 0.66 -9.56 2.34
CA LEU A 100 1.91 -8.97 2.82
C LEU A 100 1.70 -7.56 3.37
N SER A 101 1.03 -6.69 2.61
CA SER A 101 0.84 -5.29 2.96
C SER A 101 -0.05 -5.11 4.19
N LEU A 102 -1.14 -5.88 4.29
CA LEU A 102 -2.04 -5.83 5.44
C LEU A 102 -1.36 -6.36 6.71
N LEU A 103 -0.58 -7.45 6.61
CA LEU A 103 0.17 -7.95 7.76
C LEU A 103 1.24 -6.96 8.19
N ALA A 104 1.97 -6.36 7.26
CA ALA A 104 2.96 -5.32 7.56
C ALA A 104 2.33 -4.10 8.25
N ALA A 105 1.18 -3.64 7.77
CA ALA A 105 0.42 -2.55 8.38
C ALA A 105 -0.04 -2.91 9.80
N LEU A 106 -0.56 -4.11 9.98
CA LEU A 106 -1.00 -4.61 11.29
C LEU A 106 0.16 -4.69 12.28
N LEU A 107 1.31 -5.25 11.86
CA LEU A 107 2.53 -5.32 12.68
C LEU A 107 3.01 -3.91 13.07
N ALA A 108 3.01 -2.99 12.11
CA ALA A 108 3.42 -1.61 12.36
C ALA A 108 2.54 -0.91 13.41
N LEU A 109 1.23 -1.15 13.39
CA LEU A 109 0.29 -0.60 14.37
C LEU A 109 0.39 -1.29 15.73
N LEU A 110 0.33 -2.64 15.73
CA LEU A 110 0.35 -3.43 16.97
C LEU A 110 1.65 -3.26 17.76
N ALA A 111 2.78 -3.01 17.10
CA ALA A 111 4.04 -2.75 17.76
C ALA A 111 4.28 -1.24 17.95
N GLY A 112 4.03 -0.41 16.94
CA GLY A 112 4.33 1.02 16.96
C GLY A 112 3.52 1.80 18.00
N ILE A 113 2.22 1.51 18.15
CA ILE A 113 1.37 2.20 19.13
C ILE A 113 1.84 1.92 20.57
N PRO A 114 1.98 0.66 21.05
CA PRO A 114 2.47 0.40 22.40
C PRO A 114 3.87 0.94 22.65
N MET A 115 4.79 0.83 21.68
CA MET A 115 6.15 1.37 21.80
C MET A 115 6.13 2.89 21.92
N GLY A 116 5.28 3.60 21.16
CA GLY A 116 5.11 5.04 21.23
C GLY A 116 4.54 5.50 22.57
N VAL A 117 3.51 4.82 23.07
CA VAL A 117 2.91 5.08 24.40
C VAL A 117 3.96 4.85 25.49
N TYR A 118 4.67 3.74 25.46
CA TYR A 118 5.74 3.47 26.44
C TYR A 118 6.82 4.55 26.42
N ALA A 119 7.30 4.92 25.24
CA ALA A 119 8.30 5.95 25.05
C ALA A 119 7.84 7.35 25.49
N ALA A 120 6.54 7.63 25.46
CA ALA A 120 5.95 8.86 26.00
C ALA A 120 5.87 8.86 27.53
N LEU A 121 5.40 7.75 28.13
CA LEU A 121 5.20 7.63 29.58
C LEU A 121 6.51 7.47 30.36
N ARG A 122 7.52 6.82 29.79
CA ARG A 122 8.81 6.50 30.42
C ARG A 122 9.99 7.19 29.72
N ARG A 123 9.92 8.51 29.52
CA ARG A 123 10.89 9.31 28.74
C ARG A 123 12.36 9.13 29.14
N GLY A 124 12.64 8.99 30.42
CA GLY A 124 14.01 8.88 30.96
C GLY A 124 14.53 7.44 31.01
N SER A 125 13.75 6.44 30.62
CA SER A 125 14.17 5.05 30.72
C SER A 125 15.14 4.66 29.60
N PHE A 126 16.08 3.76 29.91
CA PHE A 126 16.98 3.18 28.90
C PHE A 126 16.23 2.58 27.72
N VAL A 127 15.12 1.86 27.97
CA VAL A 127 14.30 1.27 26.92
C VAL A 127 13.70 2.34 26.01
N SER A 128 13.23 3.48 26.55
CA SER A 128 12.72 4.59 25.73
C SER A 128 13.81 5.15 24.80
N HIS A 129 15.02 5.34 25.33
CA HIS A 129 16.15 5.81 24.51
C HIS A 129 16.54 4.76 23.45
N ALA A 130 16.61 3.48 23.80
CA ALA A 130 16.92 2.40 22.88
C ALA A 130 15.86 2.33 21.74
N LEU A 131 14.57 2.37 22.07
CA LEU A 131 13.49 2.40 21.08
C LEU A 131 13.62 3.60 20.13
N MET A 132 13.93 4.79 20.64
CA MET A 132 14.11 5.97 19.81
C MET A 132 15.35 5.88 18.91
N THR A 133 16.45 5.31 19.41
CA THR A 133 17.68 5.10 18.62
C THR A 133 17.45 4.05 17.52
N VAL A 134 16.85 2.90 17.85
CA VAL A 134 16.53 1.85 16.89
C VAL A 134 15.55 2.37 15.83
N SER A 135 14.59 3.19 16.22
CA SER A 135 13.68 3.81 15.27
C SER A 135 14.39 4.75 14.28
N LEU A 136 15.42 5.46 14.75
CA LEU A 136 16.21 6.32 13.87
C LEU A 136 16.96 5.50 12.81
N VAL A 137 17.53 4.37 13.20
CA VAL A 137 18.16 3.41 12.28
C VAL A 137 17.13 2.88 11.27
N GLY A 138 15.93 2.51 11.72
CA GLY A 138 14.86 1.99 10.86
C GLY A 138 14.35 2.97 9.79
N VAL A 139 14.46 4.29 10.02
CA VAL A 139 14.15 5.31 8.99
C VAL A 139 15.35 5.62 8.10
N SER A 140 16.56 5.52 8.65
CA SER A 140 17.79 5.92 7.94
C SER A 140 18.27 4.86 6.94
N LEU A 141 17.97 3.59 7.18
CA LEU A 141 18.36 2.51 6.28
C LEU A 141 17.32 2.29 5.18
N PRO A 142 17.76 2.08 3.93
CA PRO A 142 16.87 1.65 2.86
C PRO A 142 16.18 0.32 3.20
N THR A 143 14.88 0.19 2.91
CA THR A 143 14.10 -1.01 3.23
C THR A 143 14.66 -2.29 2.61
N PHE A 144 15.19 -2.22 1.39
CA PHE A 144 15.84 -3.37 0.74
C PHE A 144 17.07 -3.86 1.52
N LEU A 145 17.87 -2.93 2.08
CA LEU A 145 19.04 -3.29 2.88
C LEU A 145 18.61 -4.00 4.17
N ILE A 146 17.57 -3.51 4.83
CA ILE A 146 16.99 -4.17 6.01
C ILE A 146 16.54 -5.60 5.64
N GLY A 147 15.85 -5.77 4.50
CA GLY A 147 15.44 -7.07 3.99
C GLY A 147 16.61 -8.03 3.79
N ILE A 148 17.68 -7.57 3.13
CA ILE A 148 18.89 -8.37 2.91
C ILE A 148 19.57 -8.76 4.23
N LEU A 149 19.65 -7.82 5.20
CA LEU A 149 20.23 -8.12 6.52
C LEU A 149 19.38 -9.13 7.30
N LEU A 150 18.06 -9.05 7.23
CA LEU A 150 17.17 -10.02 7.85
C LEU A 150 17.31 -11.41 7.20
N ILE A 151 17.43 -11.50 5.87
CA ILE A 151 17.73 -12.75 5.17
C ILE A 151 19.07 -13.31 5.64
N LEU A 152 20.12 -12.49 5.68
CA LEU A 152 21.44 -12.91 6.11
C LEU A 152 21.43 -13.50 7.52
N VAL A 153 20.78 -12.83 8.46
CA VAL A 153 20.75 -13.28 9.87
C VAL A 153 19.82 -14.49 10.04
N PHE A 154 18.55 -14.37 9.65
CA PHE A 154 17.53 -15.36 10.02
C PHE A 154 17.43 -16.53 9.05
N ALA A 155 17.75 -16.32 7.78
CA ALA A 155 17.65 -17.39 6.79
C ALA A 155 19.01 -18.08 6.53
N VAL A 156 20.11 -17.32 6.40
CA VAL A 156 21.41 -17.86 6.04
C VAL A 156 22.20 -18.30 7.29
N THR A 157 22.31 -17.43 8.31
CA THR A 157 23.15 -17.72 9.48
C THR A 157 22.45 -18.63 10.49
N LEU A 158 21.22 -18.30 10.86
CA LEU A 158 20.44 -19.04 11.87
C LEU A 158 19.64 -20.20 11.28
N ASN A 159 19.36 -20.19 9.98
CA ASN A 159 18.51 -21.18 9.30
C ASN A 159 17.12 -21.37 9.94
N TRP A 160 16.53 -20.29 10.49
CA TRP A 160 15.22 -20.33 11.16
C TRP A 160 14.07 -20.14 10.18
N LEU A 161 14.26 -19.28 9.17
CA LEU A 161 13.23 -18.86 8.24
C LEU A 161 13.73 -18.97 6.79
N PRO A 162 12.84 -19.20 5.82
CA PRO A 162 13.21 -19.25 4.42
C PRO A 162 13.60 -17.87 3.87
N SER A 163 14.46 -17.86 2.86
CA SER A 163 14.98 -16.63 2.25
C SER A 163 14.02 -16.03 1.24
N PHE A 164 13.28 -16.86 0.48
CA PHE A 164 12.55 -16.45 -0.73
C PHE A 164 11.23 -17.20 -0.89
N GLY A 165 10.33 -16.62 -1.68
CA GLY A 165 9.07 -17.24 -2.07
C GLY A 165 7.95 -17.03 -1.06
N ARG A 166 6.78 -17.67 -1.31
CA ARG A 166 5.56 -17.52 -0.51
C ARG A 166 5.22 -18.77 0.33
N GLY A 167 5.94 -19.88 0.08
CA GLY A 167 5.65 -21.16 0.72
C GLY A 167 4.33 -21.78 0.25
N GLU A 168 3.82 -22.70 1.05
CA GLU A 168 2.55 -23.36 0.79
C GLU A 168 1.37 -22.40 1.00
N VAL A 169 0.44 -22.40 0.05
CA VAL A 169 -0.77 -21.58 0.10
C VAL A 169 -2.03 -22.44 -0.04
N VAL A 170 -3.08 -22.04 0.65
CA VAL A 170 -4.41 -22.63 0.52
C VAL A 170 -5.24 -21.75 -0.39
N SER A 171 -5.98 -22.37 -1.33
CA SER A 171 -6.93 -21.67 -2.20
C SER A 171 -8.34 -21.73 -1.61
N ILE A 172 -8.94 -20.55 -1.41
CA ILE A 172 -10.29 -20.38 -0.87
C ILE A 172 -11.08 -19.51 -1.85
N GLY A 173 -11.96 -20.12 -2.66
CA GLY A 173 -12.83 -19.34 -3.54
C GLY A 173 -12.11 -18.43 -4.54
N GLY A 174 -10.96 -18.85 -5.08
CA GLY A 174 -10.15 -18.03 -6.00
C GLY A 174 -9.13 -17.08 -5.31
N TRP A 175 -9.14 -16.99 -3.98
CA TRP A 175 -8.14 -16.31 -3.18
C TRP A 175 -7.12 -17.31 -2.67
N THR A 176 -5.82 -17.02 -2.86
CA THR A 176 -4.74 -17.84 -2.31
C THR A 176 -4.17 -17.19 -1.06
N SER A 177 -4.01 -17.94 0.04
CA SER A 177 -3.48 -17.43 1.31
C SER A 177 -2.45 -18.37 1.92
N GLY A 178 -1.31 -17.79 2.35
CA GLY A 178 -0.30 -18.47 3.17
C GLY A 178 -0.59 -18.41 4.67
N LEU A 179 -1.56 -17.60 5.10
CA LEU A 179 -1.90 -17.45 6.53
C LEU A 179 -2.50 -18.73 7.17
N PHE A 180 -2.96 -19.68 6.36
CA PHE A 180 -3.55 -20.93 6.84
C PHE A 180 -2.54 -22.10 6.88
N THR A 181 -1.27 -21.85 6.54
CA THR A 181 -0.20 -22.85 6.59
C THR A 181 0.95 -22.39 7.45
N VAL A 182 1.59 -23.31 8.15
CA VAL A 182 2.79 -23.00 8.95
C VAL A 182 3.95 -22.57 8.05
N ASP A 183 4.06 -23.19 6.88
CA ASP A 183 5.10 -22.87 5.91
C ASP A 183 4.89 -21.47 5.32
N GLY A 184 3.66 -21.11 4.96
CA GLY A 184 3.31 -19.76 4.52
C GLY A 184 3.66 -18.68 5.55
N TRP A 185 3.40 -18.93 6.85
CA TRP A 185 3.82 -18.01 7.91
C TRP A 185 5.32 -17.83 7.97
N LYS A 186 6.11 -18.91 7.86
CA LYS A 186 7.58 -18.84 7.87
C LYS A 186 8.10 -17.96 6.74
N HIS A 187 7.52 -18.07 5.54
CA HIS A 187 7.89 -17.24 4.39
C HIS A 187 7.43 -15.78 4.52
N LEU A 188 6.32 -15.53 5.22
CA LEU A 188 5.70 -14.21 5.33
C LEU A 188 6.37 -13.30 6.39
N ILE A 189 6.97 -13.86 7.45
CA ILE A 189 7.53 -13.10 8.58
C ILE A 189 8.58 -12.08 8.14
N LEU A 190 9.63 -12.51 7.43
CA LEU A 190 10.73 -11.61 7.06
C LEU A 190 10.28 -10.48 6.12
N PRO A 191 9.55 -10.76 5.03
CA PRO A 191 9.00 -9.70 4.17
C PRO A 191 8.08 -8.75 4.93
N ALA A 192 7.17 -9.26 5.77
CA ALA A 192 6.23 -8.44 6.53
C ALA A 192 6.93 -7.53 7.54
N VAL A 193 7.93 -8.04 8.27
CA VAL A 193 8.76 -7.24 9.18
C VAL A 193 9.54 -6.18 8.41
N THR A 194 10.17 -6.54 7.29
CA THR A 194 10.91 -5.59 6.44
C THR A 194 10.03 -4.42 6.01
N LEU A 195 8.84 -4.72 5.50
CA LEU A 195 7.89 -3.71 5.04
C LEU A 195 7.30 -2.90 6.20
N ALA A 196 7.12 -3.52 7.37
CA ALA A 196 6.55 -2.88 8.55
C ALA A 196 7.50 -1.89 9.25
N ILE A 197 8.82 -2.11 9.24
CA ILE A 197 9.79 -1.35 10.06
C ILE A 197 9.68 0.16 9.84
N PHE A 198 9.62 0.61 8.59
CA PHE A 198 9.50 2.04 8.29
C PHE A 198 8.21 2.63 8.88
N GLN A 199 7.08 1.97 8.64
CA GLN A 199 5.77 2.40 9.12
C GLN A 199 5.65 2.31 10.64
N LEU A 200 6.20 1.26 11.26
CA LEU A 200 6.28 1.09 12.70
C LEU A 200 7.01 2.27 13.34
N THR A 201 8.16 2.63 12.77
CA THR A 201 8.97 3.76 13.27
C THR A 201 8.21 5.07 13.23
N LEU A 202 7.56 5.37 12.09
CA LEU A 202 6.76 6.60 11.95
C LEU A 202 5.59 6.60 12.93
N SER A 203 4.85 5.49 13.03
CA SER A 203 3.72 5.35 13.96
C SER A 203 4.15 5.51 15.42
N MET A 204 5.26 4.89 15.82
CA MET A 204 5.81 5.00 17.17
C MET A 204 6.16 6.46 17.52
N ARG A 205 6.85 7.17 16.63
CA ARG A 205 7.26 8.57 16.84
C ARG A 205 6.05 9.49 16.90
N LEU A 206 5.08 9.29 16.03
CA LEU A 206 3.83 10.05 16.01
C LEU A 206 3.05 9.84 17.31
N VAL A 207 2.80 8.58 17.71
CA VAL A 207 2.10 8.25 18.96
C VAL A 207 2.80 8.85 20.16
N ARG A 208 4.14 8.78 20.20
CA ARG A 208 4.91 9.42 21.27
C ARG A 208 4.70 10.92 21.32
N SER A 209 4.77 11.62 20.19
CA SER A 209 4.59 13.07 20.11
C SER A 209 3.20 13.48 20.56
N GLU A 210 2.18 12.89 19.98
CA GLU A 210 0.77 13.16 20.29
C GLU A 210 0.44 12.85 21.77
N MET A 211 0.93 11.72 22.28
CA MET A 211 0.72 11.34 23.68
C MET A 211 1.34 12.37 24.63
N LEU A 212 2.53 12.89 24.30
CA LEU A 212 3.20 13.92 25.10
C LEU A 212 2.45 15.25 25.10
N GLU A 213 1.85 15.62 23.97
CA GLU A 213 1.03 16.83 23.85
C GLU A 213 -0.26 16.68 24.66
N VAL A 214 -0.99 15.60 24.44
CA VAL A 214 -2.26 15.31 25.11
C VAL A 214 -2.08 15.27 26.63
N LEU A 215 -1.00 14.65 27.15
CA LEU A 215 -0.74 14.55 28.58
C LEU A 215 -0.51 15.91 29.28
N ARG A 216 -0.25 16.99 28.53
CA ARG A 216 -0.05 18.35 29.03
C ARG A 216 -1.34 19.18 29.05
N THR A 217 -2.40 18.72 28.43
CA THR A 217 -3.68 19.44 28.30
C THR A 217 -4.39 19.60 29.66
N ASP A 218 -5.21 20.64 29.75
CA ASP A 218 -5.91 20.95 30.99
C ASP A 218 -6.97 19.91 31.35
N TYR A 219 -7.61 19.26 30.39
CA TYR A 219 -8.55 18.20 30.71
C TYR A 219 -7.88 16.97 31.35
N ILE A 220 -6.62 16.68 31.03
CA ILE A 220 -5.83 15.64 31.71
C ILE A 220 -5.45 16.06 33.12
N LYS A 221 -5.06 17.34 33.33
CA LYS A 221 -4.82 17.88 34.67
C LYS A 221 -6.09 17.79 35.52
N PHE A 222 -7.24 18.14 34.94
CA PHE A 222 -8.54 18.02 35.60
C PHE A 222 -8.90 16.58 35.95
N ALA A 223 -8.65 15.64 35.07
CA ALA A 223 -8.88 14.21 35.31
C ALA A 223 -8.05 13.71 36.51
N ARG A 224 -6.79 14.13 36.60
CA ARG A 224 -5.91 13.84 37.77
C ARG A 224 -6.42 14.51 39.05
N ALA A 225 -6.83 15.77 38.98
CA ALA A 225 -7.37 16.50 40.14
C ALA A 225 -8.65 15.84 40.71
N ARG A 226 -9.42 15.15 39.86
CA ARG A 226 -10.58 14.32 40.26
C ARG A 226 -10.21 12.97 40.87
N GLY A 227 -8.93 12.66 41.07
CA GLY A 227 -8.46 11.43 41.67
C GLY A 227 -8.50 10.19 40.77
N LEU A 228 -8.57 10.36 39.45
CA LEU A 228 -8.52 9.22 38.53
C LEU A 228 -7.12 8.59 38.57
N SER A 229 -7.07 7.25 38.54
CA SER A 229 -5.80 6.51 38.52
C SER A 229 -5.01 6.80 37.24
N ASP A 230 -3.67 6.77 37.34
CA ASP A 230 -2.79 7.00 36.20
C ASP A 230 -3.12 6.08 35.01
N ARG A 231 -3.51 4.82 35.27
CA ARG A 231 -3.93 3.90 34.22
C ARG A 231 -5.19 4.40 33.47
N ALA A 232 -6.17 4.92 34.19
CA ALA A 232 -7.37 5.49 33.57
C ALA A 232 -7.02 6.77 32.78
N VAL A 233 -6.18 7.64 33.35
CA VAL A 233 -5.72 8.87 32.69
C VAL A 233 -4.97 8.55 31.39
N HIS A 234 -4.02 7.62 31.42
CA HIS A 234 -3.18 7.30 30.26
C HIS A 234 -3.94 6.56 29.16
N PHE A 235 -4.66 5.48 29.49
CA PHE A 235 -5.24 4.60 28.49
C PHE A 235 -6.68 4.94 28.10
N LYS A 236 -7.50 5.46 29.03
CA LYS A 236 -8.90 5.79 28.76
C LYS A 236 -9.08 7.23 28.27
N HIS A 237 -8.26 8.17 28.77
CA HIS A 237 -8.39 9.60 28.44
C HIS A 237 -7.34 10.05 27.43
N ALA A 238 -6.04 9.87 27.72
CA ALA A 238 -4.99 10.37 26.84
C ALA A 238 -4.89 9.57 25.53
N LEU A 239 -4.76 8.25 25.60
CA LEU A 239 -4.58 7.40 24.40
C LEU A 239 -5.75 7.55 23.42
N LYS A 240 -6.98 7.63 23.91
CA LYS A 240 -8.15 7.79 23.01
C LYS A 240 -8.04 9.04 22.13
N ASN A 241 -7.57 10.16 22.68
CA ASN A 241 -7.42 11.39 21.93
C ASN A 241 -6.14 11.39 21.06
N THR A 242 -5.07 10.72 21.53
CA THR A 242 -3.85 10.48 20.75
C THR A 242 -4.11 9.67 19.49
N LEU A 243 -5.03 8.70 19.52
CA LEU A 243 -5.29 7.82 18.38
C LEU A 243 -5.99 8.52 17.22
N VAL A 244 -6.65 9.65 17.41
CA VAL A 244 -7.35 10.36 16.34
C VAL A 244 -6.39 10.79 15.21
N PRO A 245 -5.34 11.61 15.46
CA PRO A 245 -4.35 11.94 14.43
C PRO A 245 -3.55 10.72 13.95
N VAL A 246 -3.30 9.73 14.83
CA VAL A 246 -2.57 8.51 14.48
C VAL A 246 -3.34 7.69 13.43
N ILE A 247 -4.64 7.47 13.61
CA ILE A 247 -5.48 6.75 12.65
C ILE A 247 -5.48 7.47 11.29
N THR A 248 -5.58 8.80 11.30
CA THR A 248 -5.58 9.58 10.07
C THR A 248 -4.28 9.43 9.28
N ILE A 249 -3.14 9.68 9.93
CA ILE A 249 -1.82 9.62 9.28
C ILE A 249 -1.48 8.19 8.87
N THR A 250 -1.74 7.21 9.73
CA THR A 250 -1.49 5.80 9.41
C THR A 250 -2.37 5.33 8.26
N GLY A 251 -3.62 5.76 8.24
CA GLY A 251 -4.52 5.44 7.14
C GLY A 251 -4.00 5.94 5.79
N LEU A 252 -3.55 7.20 5.72
CA LEU A 252 -2.92 7.74 4.50
C LEU A 252 -1.66 6.97 4.10
N GLN A 253 -0.92 6.42 5.06
CA GLN A 253 0.29 5.66 4.81
C GLN A 253 0.04 4.21 4.34
N LEU A 254 -1.17 3.65 4.53
CA LEU A 254 -1.51 2.31 4.02
C LEU A 254 -1.33 2.20 2.50
N GLY A 255 -1.69 3.24 1.76
CA GLY A 255 -1.43 3.31 0.31
C GLY A 255 0.05 3.23 -0.02
N SER A 256 0.90 3.91 0.76
CA SER A 256 2.36 3.87 0.60
C SER A 256 2.93 2.48 0.89
N ILE A 257 2.42 1.75 1.88
CA ILE A 257 2.86 0.37 2.18
C ILE A 257 2.69 -0.52 0.94
N ILE A 258 1.55 -0.45 0.26
CA ILE A 258 1.28 -1.24 -0.95
C ILE A 258 2.21 -0.80 -2.10
N ALA A 259 2.44 0.49 -2.27
CA ALA A 259 3.36 0.99 -3.29
C ALA A 259 4.81 0.56 -3.03
N PHE A 260 5.28 0.60 -1.78
CA PHE A 260 6.62 0.16 -1.40
C PHE A 260 6.78 -1.36 -1.28
N ALA A 261 5.68 -2.12 -1.26
CA ALA A 261 5.71 -3.58 -1.30
C ALA A 261 6.52 -4.11 -2.49
N ILE A 262 6.55 -3.39 -3.62
CA ILE A 262 7.31 -3.75 -4.82
C ILE A 262 8.80 -4.05 -4.52
N ILE A 263 9.43 -3.23 -3.68
CA ILE A 263 10.84 -3.41 -3.30
C ILE A 263 10.99 -4.67 -2.47
N THR A 264 10.13 -4.86 -1.46
CA THR A 264 10.15 -6.03 -0.59
C THR A 264 9.85 -7.31 -1.36
N GLU A 265 8.85 -7.29 -2.25
CA GLU A 265 8.50 -8.42 -3.11
C GLU A 265 9.67 -8.82 -4.02
N THR A 266 10.42 -7.84 -4.53
CA THR A 266 11.59 -8.09 -5.37
C THR A 266 12.73 -8.72 -4.57
N VAL A 267 13.03 -8.21 -3.38
CA VAL A 267 14.09 -8.72 -2.50
C VAL A 267 13.82 -10.16 -2.07
N PHE A 268 12.58 -10.45 -1.65
CA PHE A 268 12.19 -11.77 -1.16
C PHE A 268 11.64 -12.69 -2.26
N GLN A 269 11.68 -12.28 -3.54
CA GLN A 269 11.06 -13.02 -4.66
C GLN A 269 9.62 -13.46 -4.32
N TRP A 270 8.92 -12.58 -3.62
CA TRP A 270 7.53 -12.78 -3.22
C TRP A 270 6.62 -12.64 -4.43
N PRO A 271 5.80 -13.66 -4.79
CA PRO A 271 5.06 -13.68 -6.05
C PRO A 271 3.83 -12.76 -6.03
N GLY A 272 4.04 -11.47 -5.78
CA GLY A 272 3.01 -10.45 -5.75
C GLY A 272 2.93 -9.62 -7.02
N MET A 273 2.11 -8.56 -6.94
CA MET A 273 1.86 -7.61 -8.03
C MET A 273 3.07 -6.74 -8.33
N GLY A 274 3.85 -6.35 -7.30
CA GLY A 274 5.03 -5.52 -7.46
C GLY A 274 6.15 -6.26 -8.20
N LEU A 275 6.38 -7.53 -7.86
CA LEU A 275 7.33 -8.37 -8.59
C LEU A 275 6.90 -8.58 -10.05
N LEU A 276 5.60 -8.81 -10.29
CA LEU A 276 5.04 -8.90 -11.64
C LEU A 276 5.29 -7.61 -12.44
N PHE A 277 5.12 -6.45 -11.81
CA PHE A 277 5.37 -5.14 -12.43
C PHE A 277 6.84 -4.94 -12.80
N ILE A 278 7.78 -5.25 -11.88
CA ILE A 278 9.23 -5.13 -12.17
C ILE A 278 9.64 -6.04 -13.34
N GLN A 279 9.10 -7.25 -13.37
CA GLN A 279 9.31 -8.16 -14.51
C GLN A 279 8.72 -7.58 -15.81
N ALA A 280 7.52 -7.00 -15.75
CA ALA A 280 6.90 -6.36 -16.90
C ALA A 280 7.73 -5.17 -17.42
N VAL A 281 8.29 -4.34 -16.51
CA VAL A 281 9.19 -3.24 -16.91
C VAL A 281 10.43 -3.78 -17.61
N SER A 282 11.06 -4.82 -17.05
CA SER A 282 12.29 -5.41 -17.61
C SER A 282 12.10 -6.00 -19.02
N PHE A 283 10.88 -6.42 -19.36
CA PHE A 283 10.54 -7.03 -20.66
C PHE A 283 9.63 -6.14 -21.53
N ALA A 284 9.42 -4.89 -21.14
CA ALA A 284 8.52 -3.94 -21.81
C ALA A 284 7.11 -4.52 -22.06
N ASP A 285 6.55 -5.27 -21.09
CA ASP A 285 5.19 -5.81 -21.14
C ASP A 285 4.19 -4.72 -20.73
N ILE A 286 3.88 -3.84 -21.68
CA ILE A 286 3.08 -2.64 -21.46
C ILE A 286 1.67 -2.93 -20.94
N PRO A 287 0.94 -3.98 -21.41
CA PRO A 287 -0.37 -4.32 -20.84
C PRO A 287 -0.35 -4.57 -19.34
N ILE A 288 0.65 -5.29 -18.82
CA ILE A 288 0.81 -5.51 -17.38
C ILE A 288 1.16 -4.20 -16.66
N MET A 289 2.07 -3.39 -17.23
CA MET A 289 2.46 -2.12 -16.64
C MET A 289 1.27 -1.17 -16.48
N ALA A 290 0.47 -1.02 -17.52
CA ALA A 290 -0.72 -0.16 -17.50
C ALA A 290 -1.77 -0.66 -16.51
N ALA A 291 -2.02 -1.97 -16.48
CA ALA A 291 -2.95 -2.58 -15.55
C ALA A 291 -2.51 -2.40 -14.09
N TYR A 292 -1.22 -2.59 -13.81
CA TYR A 292 -0.66 -2.36 -12.48
C TYR A 292 -0.85 -0.91 -12.02
N LEU A 293 -0.50 0.07 -12.86
CA LEU A 293 -0.66 1.50 -12.52
C LEU A 293 -2.12 1.86 -12.23
N CYS A 294 -3.06 1.40 -13.06
CA CYS A 294 -4.48 1.63 -12.85
C CYS A 294 -4.98 0.96 -11.56
N LEU A 295 -4.55 -0.27 -11.28
CA LEU A 295 -4.95 -1.00 -10.08
C LEU A 295 -4.38 -0.38 -8.80
N ILE A 296 -3.10 -0.02 -8.76
CA ILE A 296 -2.49 0.63 -7.60
C ILE A 296 -3.16 1.98 -7.33
N ALA A 297 -3.44 2.77 -8.37
CA ALA A 297 -4.18 4.02 -8.21
C ALA A 297 -5.59 3.78 -7.65
N LEU A 298 -6.29 2.76 -8.13
CA LEU A 298 -7.62 2.39 -7.61
C LEU A 298 -7.55 2.00 -6.14
N ILE A 299 -6.60 1.14 -5.76
CA ILE A 299 -6.39 0.72 -4.37
C ILE A 299 -6.08 1.94 -3.49
N PHE A 300 -5.18 2.82 -3.94
CA PHE A 300 -4.83 4.05 -3.23
C PHE A 300 -6.05 4.98 -3.03
N VAL A 301 -6.84 5.17 -4.06
CA VAL A 301 -8.09 5.96 -4.01
C VAL A 301 -9.10 5.34 -3.04
N LEU A 302 -9.28 4.02 -3.07
CA LEU A 302 -10.18 3.30 -2.15
C LEU A 302 -9.72 3.41 -0.70
N ILE A 303 -8.43 3.22 -0.44
CA ILE A 303 -7.86 3.37 0.91
C ILE A 303 -8.09 4.80 1.42
N ASN A 304 -7.76 5.82 0.62
CA ASN A 304 -7.98 7.22 1.01
C ASN A 304 -9.45 7.52 1.29
N LEU A 305 -10.37 7.00 0.46
CA LEU A 305 -11.80 7.15 0.69
C LEU A 305 -12.24 6.52 2.01
N ILE A 306 -11.78 5.29 2.30
CA ILE A 306 -12.07 4.59 3.56
C ILE A 306 -11.53 5.39 4.76
N VAL A 307 -10.29 5.87 4.68
CA VAL A 307 -9.67 6.69 5.74
C VAL A 307 -10.42 7.99 5.97
N ASP A 308 -10.82 8.68 4.91
CA ASP A 308 -11.62 9.89 5.00
C ASP A 308 -12.99 9.65 5.66
N LEU A 309 -13.62 8.52 5.35
CA LEU A 309 -14.89 8.12 5.97
C LEU A 309 -14.70 7.75 7.46
N LEU A 310 -13.62 7.05 7.79
CA LEU A 310 -13.26 6.74 9.19
C LEU A 310 -12.96 8.01 9.97
N TYR A 311 -12.19 8.94 9.40
CA TYR A 311 -11.91 10.23 10.02
C TYR A 311 -13.19 11.01 10.30
N PHE A 312 -14.08 11.07 9.33
CA PHE A 312 -15.39 11.72 9.49
C PHE A 312 -16.27 11.04 10.58
N ALA A 313 -16.14 9.72 10.75
CA ALA A 313 -16.87 8.98 11.77
C ALA A 313 -16.32 9.21 13.18
N VAL A 314 -14.98 9.36 13.29
CA VAL A 314 -14.27 9.45 14.58
C VAL A 314 -14.22 10.88 15.10
N ASP A 315 -14.13 11.91 14.24
CA ASP A 315 -14.08 13.33 14.67
C ASP A 315 -15.44 14.06 14.51
N PRO A 316 -16.19 14.24 15.61
CA PRO A 316 -17.46 14.96 15.58
C PRO A 316 -17.31 16.47 15.29
N ARG A 317 -16.13 17.06 15.49
CA ARG A 317 -15.89 18.52 15.33
C ARG A 317 -16.03 18.95 13.87
N LEU A 318 -15.66 18.10 12.93
CA LEU A 318 -15.87 18.34 11.49
C LEU A 318 -17.35 18.41 11.09
N ARG A 319 -18.25 17.89 11.91
CA ARG A 319 -19.69 18.02 11.70
C ARG A 319 -20.20 19.43 12.03
N ILE A 320 -19.57 20.08 13.01
CA ILE A 320 -20.02 21.37 13.56
C ILE A 320 -19.49 22.56 12.74
N GLU A 321 -18.21 22.56 12.36
CA GLU A 321 -17.60 23.63 11.57
C GLU A 321 -18.25 23.82 10.19
N ARG A 322 -18.73 22.74 9.57
CA ARG A 322 -19.44 22.81 8.28
C ARG A 322 -20.90 23.20 8.39
N ALA A 323 -21.53 23.01 9.54
CA ALA A 323 -22.86 23.57 9.80
C ALA A 323 -22.81 25.09 10.04
N ALA A 324 -21.69 25.59 10.56
CA ALA A 324 -21.47 27.04 10.79
C ALA A 324 -20.97 27.79 9.55
N GLY A 325 -20.36 27.13 8.57
CA GLY A 325 -19.88 27.75 7.32
C GLY A 325 -20.85 27.70 6.14
N ALA A 326 -22.09 27.32 6.37
CA ALA A 326 -23.18 27.29 5.37
C ALA A 326 -24.15 28.49 5.47
N HIS A 327 -23.70 29.61 6.04
CA HIS A 327 -24.42 30.89 6.05
C HIS A 327 -23.65 31.93 5.26
#